data_dc17e22262c06e2aa11ed704ddafa093
#
_entry.id   dc17e22262c06e2aa11ed704ddafa093
#
_cell.length_a   1.000
_cell.length_b   1.000
_cell.length_c   1.000
_cell.angle_alpha   90.00
_cell.angle_beta   90.00
_cell.angle_gamma   90.00
#
_symmetry.space_group_name_H-M   'P 1'
#
loop_
_entity.id
_entity.type
_entity.pdbx_description
1 polymer ?
#
loop_
_entity_poly.entity_id
_entity_poly.type
_entity_poly.pdbx_seq_one_letter_code
_entity_poly.pdbx_strand_id
1 'polypeptide(L)'
;MTENQASPTEANASLITVKGIKACLESPTPDWAKIGVALNAPELRTDPDFADLVETIQTRLGAEGQVAPSVALLKHRLAWSAAVPAVKPDLTAVLTPLFIKDPVTKRYVESIGIDKRDTSPAEALRRLEVLMALAPGVYCQDKTWGFGIVRSLDGFYGRVRIDFDGKTGHEMTFAYASSALQLVDSEHLLALRRLQPERLAAMVRDQPADLVKLTL
;
A
#
# COMPACT_ATOMS: atom_id res chain seq x y z
N MET A 1 44.00 8.88 -14.48
CA MET A 1 42.96 7.99 -13.94
C MET A 1 41.63 8.69 -14.18
N THR A 2 40.96 8.32 -15.25
CA THR A 2 39.66 8.88 -15.66
C THR A 2 38.56 7.97 -15.10
N GLU A 3 37.90 8.43 -14.06
CA GLU A 3 36.67 7.80 -13.57
C GLU A 3 35.59 7.95 -14.65
N ASN A 4 35.20 6.81 -15.20
CA ASN A 4 34.12 6.71 -16.17
C ASN A 4 32.78 6.77 -15.39
N GLN A 5 32.24 7.99 -15.19
CA GLN A 5 30.91 8.20 -14.64
C GLN A 5 29.90 7.81 -15.73
N ALA A 6 29.34 6.61 -15.61
CA ALA A 6 28.22 6.19 -16.45
C ALA A 6 27.06 7.19 -16.32
N SER A 7 26.48 7.59 -17.45
CA SER A 7 25.35 8.52 -17.51
C SER A 7 24.14 7.94 -16.75
N PRO A 8 23.32 8.77 -16.07
CA PRO A 8 22.12 8.30 -15.34
C PRO A 8 21.15 7.48 -16.20
N THR A 9 21.15 7.69 -17.50
CA THR A 9 20.33 6.98 -18.49
C THR A 9 20.82 5.54 -18.72
N GLU A 10 22.13 5.30 -18.73
CA GLU A 10 22.74 3.96 -18.91
C GLU A 10 22.57 3.10 -17.65
N ALA A 11 22.68 3.71 -16.47
CA ALA A 11 22.44 3.02 -15.19
C ALA A 11 20.99 2.54 -15.05
N ASN A 12 20.00 3.30 -15.56
CA ASN A 12 18.61 2.88 -15.58
C ASN A 12 18.32 1.81 -16.64
N ALA A 13 18.95 1.86 -17.82
CA ALA A 13 18.79 0.86 -18.86
C ALA A 13 19.30 -0.53 -18.44
N SER A 14 20.34 -0.61 -17.61
CA SER A 14 20.86 -1.89 -17.11
C SER A 14 19.94 -2.58 -16.10
N LEU A 15 19.05 -1.84 -15.44
CA LEU A 15 18.07 -2.34 -14.46
C LEU A 15 16.82 -2.95 -15.10
N ILE A 16 16.56 -2.70 -16.39
CA ILE A 16 15.38 -3.21 -17.10
C ILE A 16 15.60 -4.66 -17.60
N THR A 17 16.50 -5.39 -17.00
CA THR A 17 16.74 -6.82 -17.29
C THR A 17 16.73 -7.63 -16.00
N VAL A 18 16.31 -8.90 -16.09
CA VAL A 18 16.36 -9.84 -14.96
C VAL A 18 17.78 -9.91 -14.38
N LYS A 19 18.81 -9.97 -15.25
CA LYS A 19 20.22 -9.98 -14.84
C LYS A 19 20.62 -8.71 -14.08
N GLY A 20 20.18 -7.53 -14.56
CA GLY A 20 20.47 -6.25 -13.90
C GLY A 20 19.84 -6.16 -12.51
N ILE A 21 18.59 -6.60 -12.36
CA ILE A 21 17.93 -6.65 -11.04
C ILE A 21 18.62 -7.67 -10.12
N LYS A 22 18.96 -8.88 -10.61
CA LYS A 22 19.72 -9.86 -9.84
C LYS A 22 21.05 -9.28 -9.31
N ALA A 23 21.78 -8.53 -10.12
CA ALA A 23 23.00 -7.85 -9.69
C ALA A 23 22.76 -6.80 -8.59
N CYS A 24 21.63 -6.06 -8.65
CA CYS A 24 21.26 -5.15 -7.57
C CYS A 24 20.90 -5.88 -6.28
N LEU A 25 20.37 -7.09 -6.36
CA LEU A 25 20.09 -7.92 -5.20
C LEU A 25 21.37 -8.45 -4.52
N GLU A 26 22.52 -8.48 -5.17
CA GLU A 26 23.80 -8.85 -4.54
C GLU A 26 24.29 -7.81 -3.53
N SER A 27 23.78 -6.56 -3.60
CA SER A 27 24.08 -5.54 -2.60
C SER A 27 23.54 -5.94 -1.22
N PRO A 28 24.28 -5.70 -0.13
CA PRO A 28 23.77 -5.90 1.24
C PRO A 28 22.58 -4.99 1.58
N THR A 29 22.46 -3.84 0.88
CA THR A 29 21.38 -2.87 1.03
C THR A 29 20.82 -2.52 -0.35
N PRO A 30 19.92 -3.37 -0.91
CA PRO A 30 19.31 -3.10 -2.20
C PRO A 30 18.44 -1.83 -2.18
N ASP A 31 18.42 -1.10 -3.27
CA ASP A 31 17.48 0.00 -3.46
C ASP A 31 16.11 -0.57 -3.87
N TRP A 32 15.29 -0.87 -2.88
CA TRP A 32 13.96 -1.47 -3.08
C TRP A 32 13.03 -0.59 -3.92
N ALA A 33 13.19 0.74 -3.86
CA ALA A 33 12.39 1.68 -4.65
C ALA A 33 12.73 1.55 -6.14
N LYS A 34 14.01 1.52 -6.47
CA LYS A 34 14.46 1.31 -7.86
C LYS A 34 14.07 -0.04 -8.40
N ILE A 35 14.22 -1.11 -7.61
CA ILE A 35 13.81 -2.46 -8.00
C ILE A 35 12.31 -2.48 -8.27
N GLY A 36 11.49 -1.88 -7.39
CA GLY A 36 10.05 -1.78 -7.57
C GLY A 36 9.64 -1.07 -8.86
N VAL A 37 10.33 0.02 -9.21
CA VAL A 37 10.10 0.73 -10.48
C VAL A 37 10.50 -0.15 -11.67
N ALA A 38 11.66 -0.80 -11.62
CA ALA A 38 12.15 -1.65 -12.70
C ALA A 38 11.21 -2.84 -12.97
N LEU A 39 10.67 -3.47 -11.94
CA LEU A 39 9.73 -4.60 -12.07
C LEU A 39 8.42 -4.25 -12.82
N ASN A 40 8.08 -2.97 -12.96
CA ASN A 40 6.93 -2.55 -13.74
C ASN A 40 7.15 -2.59 -15.26
N ALA A 41 8.41 -2.73 -15.73
CA ALA A 41 8.72 -2.84 -17.15
C ALA A 41 8.06 -4.10 -17.76
N PRO A 42 7.19 -3.94 -18.79
CA PRO A 42 6.46 -5.08 -19.37
C PRO A 42 7.37 -6.14 -19.98
N GLU A 43 8.52 -5.73 -20.47
CA GLU A 43 9.53 -6.57 -21.14
C GLU A 43 10.07 -7.66 -20.20
N LEU A 44 10.20 -7.37 -18.91
CA LEU A 44 10.64 -8.35 -17.92
C LEU A 44 9.72 -9.55 -17.79
N ARG A 45 8.41 -9.36 -18.03
CA ARG A 45 7.40 -10.42 -17.87
C ARG A 45 7.49 -11.50 -18.93
N THR A 46 8.21 -11.26 -20.03
CA THR A 46 8.46 -12.23 -21.10
C THR A 46 9.73 -13.03 -20.85
N ASP A 47 10.56 -12.64 -19.87
CA ASP A 47 11.76 -13.36 -19.51
C ASP A 47 11.40 -14.65 -18.75
N PRO A 48 11.95 -15.82 -19.14
CA PRO A 48 11.64 -17.10 -18.49
C PRO A 48 12.02 -17.12 -17.01
N ASP A 49 13.03 -16.34 -16.59
CA ASP A 49 13.50 -16.24 -15.21
C ASP A 49 12.71 -15.22 -14.37
N PHE A 50 11.71 -14.55 -14.93
CA PHE A 50 10.98 -13.49 -14.23
C PHE A 50 10.26 -14.00 -12.98
N ALA A 51 9.63 -15.17 -13.05
CA ALA A 51 8.91 -15.73 -11.92
C ALA A 51 9.85 -16.04 -10.74
N ASP A 52 11.01 -16.63 -11.01
CA ASP A 52 12.04 -16.94 -10.01
C ASP A 52 12.64 -15.66 -9.42
N LEU A 53 12.85 -14.64 -10.23
CA LEU A 53 13.30 -13.33 -9.76
C LEU A 53 12.30 -12.72 -8.76
N VAL A 54 11.01 -12.71 -9.10
CA VAL A 54 9.94 -12.15 -8.26
C VAL A 54 9.86 -12.90 -6.93
N GLU A 55 9.97 -14.23 -6.94
CA GLU A 55 9.97 -15.05 -5.73
C GLU A 55 11.21 -14.78 -4.85
N THR A 56 12.38 -14.65 -5.47
CA THR A 56 13.64 -14.30 -4.79
C THR A 56 13.50 -12.94 -4.08
N ILE A 57 12.95 -11.92 -4.77
CA ILE A 57 12.74 -10.59 -4.19
C ILE A 57 11.75 -10.67 -3.01
N GLN A 58 10.63 -11.38 -3.19
CA GLN A 58 9.62 -11.52 -2.13
C GLN A 58 10.18 -12.19 -0.87
N THR A 59 10.96 -13.26 -1.05
CA THR A 59 11.62 -13.98 0.04
C THR A 59 12.59 -13.09 0.78
N ARG A 60 13.39 -12.33 0.07
CA ARG A 60 14.38 -11.43 0.66
C ARG A 60 13.71 -10.27 1.42
N LEU A 61 12.69 -9.64 0.84
CA LEU A 61 11.90 -8.61 1.52
C LEU A 61 11.29 -9.13 2.83
N GLY A 62 10.80 -10.36 2.82
CA GLY A 62 10.28 -11.03 4.01
C GLY A 62 11.35 -11.28 5.08
N ALA A 63 12.52 -11.79 4.68
CA ALA A 63 13.65 -12.04 5.58
C ALA A 63 14.18 -10.74 6.23
N GLU A 64 14.20 -9.65 5.48
CA GLU A 64 14.61 -8.32 5.95
C GLU A 64 13.50 -7.57 6.72
N GLY A 65 12.27 -8.13 6.81
CA GLY A 65 11.14 -7.50 7.47
C GLY A 65 10.62 -6.23 6.76
N GLN A 66 10.84 -6.13 5.46
CA GLN A 66 10.45 -5.00 4.63
C GLN A 66 8.94 -5.06 4.31
N VAL A 67 8.09 -4.63 5.26
CA VAL A 67 6.62 -4.80 5.18
C VAL A 67 6.03 -4.05 3.99
N ALA A 68 6.26 -2.74 3.87
CA ALA A 68 5.64 -1.92 2.82
C ALA A 68 6.08 -2.35 1.40
N PRO A 69 7.36 -2.58 1.11
CA PRO A 69 7.78 -3.14 -0.19
C PRO A 69 7.22 -4.53 -0.47
N SER A 70 7.11 -5.40 0.55
CA SER A 70 6.49 -6.73 0.40
C SER A 70 5.03 -6.65 -0.01
N VAL A 71 4.25 -5.79 0.63
CA VAL A 71 2.82 -5.58 0.30
C VAL A 71 2.67 -4.98 -1.10
N ALA A 72 3.51 -4.01 -1.47
CA ALA A 72 3.52 -3.43 -2.80
C ALA A 72 3.82 -4.50 -3.88
N LEU A 73 4.82 -5.34 -3.65
CA LEU A 73 5.13 -6.44 -4.57
C LEU A 73 3.98 -7.44 -4.70
N LEU A 74 3.29 -7.78 -3.60
CA LEU A 74 2.13 -8.66 -3.65
C LEU A 74 1.01 -8.11 -4.56
N LYS A 75 0.76 -6.79 -4.53
CA LYS A 75 -0.20 -6.14 -5.44
C LYS A 75 0.19 -6.30 -6.90
N HIS A 76 1.46 -6.05 -7.20
CA HIS A 76 1.98 -6.24 -8.56
C HIS A 76 1.87 -7.71 -8.99
N ARG A 77 2.23 -8.67 -8.14
CA ARG A 77 2.11 -10.11 -8.41
C ARG A 77 0.67 -10.50 -8.76
N LEU A 78 -0.31 -10.01 -8.00
CA LEU A 78 -1.73 -10.24 -8.32
C LEU A 78 -2.12 -9.66 -9.67
N ALA A 79 -1.69 -8.45 -9.99
CA ALA A 79 -1.97 -7.82 -11.28
C ALA A 79 -1.31 -8.57 -12.45
N TRP A 80 -0.07 -9.05 -12.26
CA TRP A 80 0.68 -9.77 -13.31
C TRP A 80 0.23 -11.22 -13.46
N SER A 81 -0.38 -11.84 -12.45
CA SER A 81 -0.74 -13.27 -12.47
C SER A 81 -1.72 -13.67 -13.55
N ALA A 82 -2.44 -12.71 -14.15
CA ALA A 82 -3.27 -12.94 -15.34
C ALA A 82 -2.43 -13.26 -16.59
N ALA A 83 -1.28 -12.60 -16.75
CA ALA A 83 -0.36 -12.79 -17.88
C ALA A 83 0.73 -13.83 -17.57
N VAL A 84 1.18 -13.89 -16.33
CA VAL A 84 2.24 -14.79 -15.85
C VAL A 84 1.74 -15.55 -14.61
N PRO A 85 0.99 -16.67 -14.77
CA PRO A 85 0.38 -17.40 -13.67
C PRO A 85 1.38 -17.85 -12.57
N ALA A 86 2.63 -18.11 -12.94
CA ALA A 86 3.69 -18.53 -12.04
C ALA A 86 4.02 -17.50 -10.94
N VAL A 87 3.73 -16.21 -11.15
CA VAL A 87 3.99 -15.18 -10.13
C VAL A 87 2.84 -15.00 -9.14
N LYS A 88 1.74 -15.77 -9.26
CA LYS A 88 0.59 -15.66 -8.35
C LYS A 88 1.03 -15.94 -6.91
N PRO A 89 0.84 -14.99 -5.97
CA PRO A 89 1.31 -15.18 -4.61
C PRO A 89 0.35 -16.03 -3.76
N ASP A 90 0.91 -16.78 -2.82
CA ASP A 90 0.18 -17.23 -1.63
C ASP A 90 0.25 -16.11 -0.58
N LEU A 91 -0.84 -15.36 -0.41
CA LEU A 91 -0.89 -14.23 0.51
C LEU A 91 -0.68 -14.68 1.96
N THR A 92 -1.22 -15.82 2.37
CA THR A 92 -1.08 -16.31 3.74
C THR A 92 0.37 -16.65 4.04
N ALA A 93 1.04 -17.36 3.14
CA ALA A 93 2.45 -17.71 3.28
C ALA A 93 3.37 -16.50 3.36
N VAL A 94 3.04 -15.41 2.65
CA VAL A 94 3.87 -14.19 2.66
C VAL A 94 3.53 -13.27 3.83
N LEU A 95 2.25 -13.00 4.11
CA LEU A 95 1.86 -12.01 5.11
C LEU A 95 2.02 -12.51 6.55
N THR A 96 1.73 -13.79 6.82
CA THR A 96 1.81 -14.31 8.18
C THR A 96 3.18 -14.11 8.82
N PRO A 97 4.31 -14.50 8.21
CA PRO A 97 5.62 -14.30 8.83
C PRO A 97 6.03 -12.83 8.97
N LEU A 98 5.54 -11.95 8.10
CA LEU A 98 5.82 -10.51 8.17
C LEU A 98 5.16 -9.84 9.39
N PHE A 99 3.95 -10.27 9.75
CA PHE A 99 3.11 -9.58 10.73
C PHE A 99 2.99 -10.30 12.08
N ILE A 100 3.39 -11.59 12.18
CA ILE A 100 3.18 -12.39 13.40
C ILE A 100 4.03 -11.93 14.60
N LYS A 101 5.15 -11.24 14.35
CA LYS A 101 6.10 -10.85 15.38
C LYS A 101 5.58 -9.77 16.33
N ASP A 102 4.68 -8.93 15.85
CA ASP A 102 4.05 -7.87 16.64
C ASP A 102 2.55 -8.19 16.85
N PRO A 103 2.07 -8.25 18.10
CA PRO A 103 0.68 -8.57 18.42
C PRO A 103 -0.34 -7.63 17.76
N VAL A 104 0.00 -6.36 17.56
CA VAL A 104 -0.88 -5.38 16.94
C VAL A 104 -1.04 -5.65 15.46
N THR A 105 0.10 -5.79 14.76
CA THR A 105 0.09 -6.01 13.31
C THR A 105 -0.39 -7.40 12.93
N LYS A 106 -0.23 -8.40 13.80
CA LYS A 106 -0.86 -9.72 13.66
C LYS A 106 -2.39 -9.58 13.52
N ARG A 107 -3.02 -8.69 14.31
CA ARG A 107 -4.46 -8.41 14.22
C ARG A 107 -4.88 -7.88 12.84
N TYR A 108 -3.99 -7.21 12.13
CA TYR A 108 -4.31 -6.74 10.78
C TYR A 108 -4.55 -7.93 9.83
N VAL A 109 -3.64 -8.91 9.82
CA VAL A 109 -3.79 -10.11 8.98
C VAL A 109 -5.04 -10.91 9.34
N GLU A 110 -5.33 -11.07 10.64
CA GLU A 110 -6.54 -11.73 11.13
C GLU A 110 -7.84 -10.99 10.71
N SER A 111 -7.77 -9.67 10.52
CA SER A 111 -8.93 -8.81 10.25
C SER A 111 -9.28 -8.65 8.78
N ILE A 112 -8.34 -8.86 7.87
CA ILE A 112 -8.56 -8.61 6.42
C ILE A 112 -9.37 -9.70 5.73
N GLY A 113 -9.60 -10.84 6.39
CA GLY A 113 -10.43 -11.91 5.86
C GLY A 113 -9.75 -12.73 4.74
N ILE A 114 -8.44 -12.89 4.81
CA ILE A 114 -7.66 -13.64 3.82
C ILE A 114 -8.13 -15.10 3.65
N ASP A 115 -8.66 -15.71 4.72
CA ASP A 115 -9.15 -17.10 4.73
C ASP A 115 -10.64 -17.20 4.35
N LYS A 116 -11.31 -16.08 4.10
CA LYS A 116 -12.72 -16.05 3.76
C LYS A 116 -12.95 -16.27 2.28
N ARG A 117 -13.90 -17.14 1.92
CA ARG A 117 -14.22 -17.45 0.52
C ARG A 117 -14.76 -16.26 -0.28
N ASP A 118 -15.37 -15.30 0.39
CA ASP A 118 -16.00 -14.10 -0.18
C ASP A 118 -15.03 -12.91 -0.30
N THR A 119 -13.80 -13.05 0.20
CA THR A 119 -12.79 -12.01 0.11
C THR A 119 -11.77 -12.36 -0.97
N SER A 120 -11.72 -11.57 -2.04
CA SER A 120 -10.69 -11.76 -3.06
C SER A 120 -9.30 -11.37 -2.53
N PRO A 121 -8.20 -11.95 -3.06
CA PRO A 121 -6.84 -11.56 -2.70
C PRO A 121 -6.57 -10.06 -2.84
N ALA A 122 -7.08 -9.42 -3.88
CA ALA A 122 -6.94 -7.98 -4.09
C ALA A 122 -7.68 -7.16 -3.02
N GLU A 123 -8.87 -7.60 -2.63
CA GLU A 123 -9.64 -6.96 -1.55
C GLU A 123 -8.96 -7.16 -0.20
N ALA A 124 -8.39 -8.33 0.09
CA ALA A 124 -7.63 -8.56 1.31
C ALA A 124 -6.42 -7.62 1.41
N LEU A 125 -5.67 -7.42 0.32
CA LEU A 125 -4.55 -6.46 0.30
C LEU A 125 -5.02 -5.02 0.44
N ARG A 126 -6.11 -4.61 -0.21
CA ARG A 126 -6.69 -3.28 -0.02
C ARG A 126 -7.06 -3.02 1.44
N ARG A 127 -7.68 -4.01 2.10
CA ARG A 127 -8.02 -3.93 3.53
C ARG A 127 -6.78 -3.81 4.41
N LEU A 128 -5.72 -4.56 4.08
CA LEU A 128 -4.45 -4.47 4.80
C LEU A 128 -3.84 -3.07 4.68
N GLU A 129 -3.84 -2.48 3.49
CA GLU A 129 -3.34 -1.12 3.28
C GLU A 129 -4.11 -0.08 4.09
N VAL A 130 -5.45 -0.21 4.16
CA VAL A 130 -6.25 0.66 5.02
C VAL A 130 -5.79 0.55 6.47
N LEU A 131 -5.65 -0.67 7.02
CA LEU A 131 -5.21 -0.87 8.41
C LEU A 131 -3.79 -0.35 8.67
N MET A 132 -2.86 -0.56 7.73
CA MET A 132 -1.48 -0.07 7.84
C MET A 132 -1.40 1.46 7.83
N ALA A 133 -2.32 2.12 7.16
CA ALA A 133 -2.36 3.57 7.06
C ALA A 133 -3.16 4.24 8.19
N LEU A 134 -3.94 3.46 8.98
CA LEU A 134 -4.65 4.02 10.12
C LEU A 134 -3.67 4.48 11.21
N ALA A 135 -3.77 5.76 11.57
CA ALA A 135 -3.04 6.37 12.68
C ALA A 135 -3.87 7.52 13.26
N PRO A 136 -3.65 7.92 14.51
CA PRO A 136 -4.28 9.11 15.06
C PRO A 136 -4.03 10.33 14.16
N GLY A 137 -5.10 11.07 13.85
CA GLY A 137 -5.07 12.22 12.94
C GLY A 137 -5.34 11.90 11.47
N VAL A 138 -5.36 10.64 11.07
CA VAL A 138 -5.73 10.26 9.69
C VAL A 138 -7.20 10.55 9.44
N TYR A 139 -7.50 11.08 8.25
CA TYR A 139 -8.86 11.38 7.81
C TYR A 139 -9.44 10.20 7.06
N CYS A 140 -10.72 9.97 7.28
CA CYS A 140 -11.44 8.88 6.63
C CYS A 140 -12.89 9.27 6.35
N GLN A 141 -13.54 8.49 5.51
CA GLN A 141 -14.96 8.58 5.22
C GLN A 141 -15.62 7.22 5.43
N ASP A 142 -16.78 7.21 6.07
CA ASP A 142 -17.71 6.09 6.15
C ASP A 142 -19.02 6.47 5.48
N LYS A 143 -19.68 5.51 4.81
CA LYS A 143 -20.94 5.76 4.09
C LYS A 143 -22.08 6.20 5.01
N THR A 144 -22.09 5.72 6.26
CA THR A 144 -23.15 5.99 7.24
C THR A 144 -22.84 7.22 8.09
N TRP A 145 -21.56 7.38 8.52
CA TRP A 145 -21.17 8.39 9.50
C TRP A 145 -20.51 9.63 8.90
N GLY A 146 -20.23 9.61 7.59
CA GLY A 146 -19.62 10.72 6.88
C GLY A 146 -18.12 10.85 7.09
N PHE A 147 -17.59 12.07 7.03
CA PHE A 147 -16.19 12.38 7.25
C PHE A 147 -15.80 12.17 8.72
N GLY A 148 -14.61 11.60 8.94
CA GLY A 148 -14.13 11.29 10.27
C GLY A 148 -12.62 11.49 10.43
N ILE A 149 -12.21 11.61 11.69
CA ILE A 149 -10.81 11.73 12.10
C ILE A 149 -10.51 10.59 13.08
N VAL A 150 -9.50 9.78 12.77
CA VAL A 150 -9.03 8.72 13.67
C VAL A 150 -8.45 9.34 14.94
N ARG A 151 -8.91 8.88 16.11
CA ARG A 151 -8.46 9.37 17.42
C ARG A 151 -7.47 8.43 18.08
N SER A 152 -7.76 7.15 18.05
CA SER A 152 -6.87 6.15 18.65
C SER A 152 -7.07 4.79 18.00
N LEU A 153 -6.03 3.95 18.10
CA LEU A 153 -6.09 2.54 17.76
C LEU A 153 -5.80 1.72 19.02
N ASP A 154 -6.64 0.72 19.25
CA ASP A 154 -6.39 -0.32 20.24
C ASP A 154 -5.99 -1.60 19.50
N GLY A 155 -4.67 -1.78 19.35
CA GLY A 155 -4.14 -2.94 18.65
C GLY A 155 -4.37 -4.26 19.38
N PHE A 156 -4.49 -4.25 20.71
CA PHE A 156 -4.75 -5.45 21.51
C PHE A 156 -6.17 -6.00 21.24
N TYR A 157 -7.17 -5.12 21.28
CA TYR A 157 -8.57 -5.49 21.00
C TYR A 157 -8.94 -5.40 19.50
N GLY A 158 -8.04 -4.94 18.63
CA GLY A 158 -8.29 -4.79 17.20
C GLY A 158 -9.41 -3.77 16.92
N ARG A 159 -9.36 -2.60 17.57
CA ARG A 159 -10.36 -1.54 17.45
C ARG A 159 -9.76 -0.22 17.07
N VAL A 160 -10.53 0.60 16.40
CA VAL A 160 -10.23 2.00 16.09
C VAL A 160 -11.35 2.89 16.60
N ARG A 161 -10.98 4.03 17.21
CA ARG A 161 -11.92 5.07 17.62
C ARG A 161 -11.82 6.24 16.67
N ILE A 162 -12.97 6.71 16.18
CA ILE A 162 -13.09 7.75 15.17
C ILE A 162 -14.14 8.76 15.61
N ASP A 163 -13.83 10.05 15.42
CA ASP A 163 -14.81 11.12 15.52
C ASP A 163 -15.32 11.44 14.11
N PHE A 164 -16.55 11.04 13.83
CA PHE A 164 -17.27 11.36 12.61
C PHE A 164 -18.10 12.64 12.76
N ASP A 165 -18.48 13.25 11.64
CA ASP A 165 -19.38 14.41 11.63
C ASP A 165 -20.71 14.09 12.32
N GLY A 166 -21.23 12.87 12.12
CA GLY A 166 -22.50 12.44 12.72
C GLY A 166 -22.35 11.80 14.11
N LYS A 167 -21.14 11.45 14.55
CA LYS A 167 -20.93 10.72 15.82
C LYS A 167 -19.50 10.80 16.32
N THR A 168 -19.29 11.39 17.49
CA THR A 168 -17.99 11.40 18.16
C THR A 168 -17.73 10.10 18.93
N GLY A 169 -16.44 9.72 19.04
CA GLY A 169 -16.01 8.56 19.82
C GLY A 169 -16.53 7.22 19.32
N HIS A 170 -16.85 7.11 18.03
CA HIS A 170 -17.34 5.86 17.46
C HIS A 170 -16.23 4.81 17.42
N GLU A 171 -16.48 3.67 18.04
CA GLU A 171 -15.57 2.52 18.00
C GLU A 171 -16.05 1.48 16.98
N MET A 172 -15.09 0.98 16.20
CA MET A 172 -15.31 -0.12 15.26
C MET A 172 -14.13 -1.09 15.26
N THR A 173 -14.41 -2.35 14.90
CA THR A 173 -13.35 -3.37 14.78
C THR A 173 -12.46 -3.10 13.55
N PHE A 174 -11.22 -3.56 13.58
CA PHE A 174 -10.33 -3.50 12.40
C PHE A 174 -10.95 -4.17 11.17
N ALA A 175 -11.66 -5.30 11.36
CA ALA A 175 -12.33 -5.99 10.27
C ALA A 175 -13.39 -5.11 9.59
N TYR A 176 -14.21 -4.39 10.37
CA TYR A 176 -15.19 -3.46 9.80
C TYR A 176 -14.50 -2.23 9.21
N ALA A 177 -13.60 -1.60 9.96
CA ALA A 177 -12.87 -0.41 9.50
C ALA A 177 -12.17 -0.65 8.16
N SER A 178 -11.46 -1.78 8.01
CA SER A 178 -10.74 -2.11 6.77
C SER A 178 -11.66 -2.30 5.56
N SER A 179 -12.90 -2.72 5.78
CA SER A 179 -13.88 -2.95 4.70
C SER A 179 -14.71 -1.72 4.38
N ALA A 180 -15.03 -0.88 5.39
CA ALA A 180 -15.99 0.22 5.27
C ALA A 180 -15.33 1.59 5.06
N LEU A 181 -14.13 1.81 5.63
CA LEU A 181 -13.47 3.11 5.55
C LEU A 181 -12.78 3.33 4.20
N GLN A 182 -12.94 4.54 3.70
CA GLN A 182 -12.12 5.12 2.66
C GLN A 182 -11.20 6.16 3.31
N LEU A 183 -9.89 6.02 3.12
CA LEU A 183 -8.95 7.02 3.60
C LEU A 183 -9.03 8.26 2.73
N VAL A 184 -8.90 9.42 3.36
CA VAL A 184 -9.07 10.73 2.72
C VAL A 184 -7.81 11.54 2.95
N ASP A 185 -7.28 12.12 1.87
CA ASP A 185 -6.14 13.04 1.94
C ASP A 185 -6.55 14.38 2.58
N SER A 186 -5.60 15.08 3.20
CA SER A 186 -5.82 16.40 3.78
C SER A 186 -6.25 17.45 2.77
N GLU A 187 -5.86 17.30 1.50
CA GLU A 187 -6.24 18.17 0.40
C GLU A 187 -7.57 17.75 -0.26
N HIS A 188 -8.13 16.61 0.13
CA HIS A 188 -9.42 16.17 -0.40
C HIS A 188 -10.55 17.14 -0.02
N LEU A 189 -11.52 17.32 -0.91
CA LEU A 189 -12.63 18.26 -0.75
C LEU A 189 -13.37 18.13 0.60
N LEU A 190 -13.58 16.91 1.08
CA LEU A 190 -14.24 16.66 2.37
C LEU A 190 -13.39 17.15 3.55
N ALA A 191 -12.08 16.94 3.49
CA ALA A 191 -11.16 17.40 4.52
C ALA A 191 -11.09 18.93 4.53
N LEU A 192 -10.94 19.56 3.36
CA LEU A 192 -10.95 21.03 3.22
C LEU A 192 -12.25 21.64 3.72
N ARG A 193 -13.40 21.07 3.36
CA ARG A 193 -14.72 21.55 3.83
C ARG A 193 -14.80 21.57 5.36
N ARG A 194 -14.23 20.57 6.02
CA ARG A 194 -14.33 20.43 7.47
C ARG A 194 -13.28 21.22 8.23
N LEU A 195 -12.05 21.25 7.71
CA LEU A 195 -10.87 21.76 8.43
C LEU A 195 -10.49 23.17 7.97
N GLN A 196 -10.74 23.51 6.71
CA GLN A 196 -10.32 24.76 6.08
C GLN A 196 -11.43 25.35 5.20
N PRO A 197 -12.63 25.62 5.74
CA PRO A 197 -13.78 26.07 4.95
C PRO A 197 -13.52 27.38 4.21
N GLU A 198 -12.73 28.28 4.79
CA GLU A 198 -12.38 29.58 4.16
C GLU A 198 -11.46 29.36 2.94
N ARG A 199 -10.48 28.46 3.04
CA ARG A 199 -9.61 28.07 1.91
C ARG A 199 -10.45 27.46 0.79
N LEU A 200 -11.36 26.57 1.12
CA LEU A 200 -12.27 25.98 0.14
C LEU A 200 -13.13 27.05 -0.53
N ALA A 201 -13.69 27.98 0.23
CA ALA A 201 -14.49 29.08 -0.32
C ALA A 201 -13.67 29.98 -1.26
N ALA A 202 -12.41 30.26 -0.95
CA ALA A 202 -11.51 30.98 -1.83
C ALA A 202 -11.24 30.19 -3.13
N MET A 203 -10.97 28.89 -3.05
CA MET A 203 -10.76 28.03 -4.24
C MET A 203 -11.99 27.97 -5.13
N VAL A 204 -13.20 27.86 -4.55
CA VAL A 204 -14.46 27.88 -5.31
C VAL A 204 -14.61 29.19 -6.11
N ARG A 205 -14.22 30.31 -5.52
CA ARG A 205 -14.33 31.62 -6.14
C ARG A 205 -13.28 31.90 -7.21
N ASP A 206 -12.01 31.57 -6.87
CA ASP A 206 -10.85 32.03 -7.62
C ASP A 206 -10.31 30.97 -8.60
N GLN A 207 -10.50 29.68 -8.31
CA GLN A 207 -9.95 28.54 -9.07
C GLN A 207 -10.91 27.33 -9.13
N PRO A 208 -12.14 27.48 -9.64
CA PRO A 208 -13.15 26.40 -9.61
C PRO A 208 -12.73 25.13 -10.37
N ALA A 209 -11.87 25.25 -11.39
CA ALA A 209 -11.38 24.11 -12.15
C ALA A 209 -10.45 23.18 -11.35
N ASP A 210 -9.80 23.69 -10.30
CA ASP A 210 -8.91 22.87 -9.46
C ASP A 210 -9.69 22.00 -8.46
N LEU A 211 -10.96 22.31 -8.20
CA LEU A 211 -11.81 21.50 -7.32
C LEU A 211 -11.99 20.06 -7.83
N VAL A 212 -12.02 19.87 -9.15
CA VAL A 212 -12.18 18.55 -9.76
C VAL A 212 -11.00 17.64 -9.41
N LYS A 213 -9.81 18.21 -9.25
CA LYS A 213 -8.58 17.47 -8.89
C LYS A 213 -8.57 16.99 -7.43
N LEU A 214 -9.40 17.61 -6.57
CA LEU A 214 -9.45 17.30 -5.13
C LEU A 214 -10.40 16.14 -4.78
N THR A 215 -11.11 15.59 -5.76
CA THR A 215 -12.07 14.50 -5.57
C THR A 215 -11.60 13.18 -6.19
N LEU A 216 -10.46 13.20 -6.83
CA LEU A 216 -9.83 12.04 -7.47
C LEU A 216 -8.69 11.51 -6.61
#